data_d4bc5e0530d5b839722451f17b68d59a
#
_entry.id   d4bc5e0530d5b839722451f17b68d59a
#
_cell.length_a   1.000
_cell.length_b   1.000
_cell.length_c   1.000
_cell.angle_alpha   90.00
_cell.angle_beta   90.00
_cell.angle_gamma   90.00
#
_symmetry.space_group_name_H-M   'P 1'
#
loop_
_entity.id
_entity.type
_entity.pdbx_description
1 polymer ?
#
loop_
_entity_poly.entity_id
_entity_poly.type
_entity_poly.pdbx_seq_one_letter_code
_entity_poly.pdbx_strand_id
1 'polypeptide(L)'
;MGVVHIDWYATILRQNAFAAEVAYVAPLALRYGATQYAVHQSRDDRYKIMQMAWFESKQDWYRYWEGLEMTEFRRRNMGHYQIPINYVWYDELVAGALGPEVPTAEAEPEPTPAPSAPAPPAIV
;
A
#
# COMPACT_ATOMS: atom_id res chain seq x y z
N MET A 1 15.26 1.95 5.17
CA MET A 1 13.81 2.08 4.95
C MET A 1 13.39 1.21 3.78
N GLY A 2 12.33 0.49 3.96
CA GLY A 2 11.80 -0.35 2.92
C GLY A 2 10.31 -0.51 3.05
N VAL A 3 9.73 -1.21 2.08
CA VAL A 3 8.29 -1.45 2.06
C VAL A 3 8.06 -2.94 1.80
N VAL A 4 7.14 -3.53 2.57
CA VAL A 4 6.73 -4.89 2.30
C VAL A 4 5.43 -4.86 1.50
N HIS A 5 5.36 -5.72 0.49
CA HIS A 5 4.14 -5.94 -0.28
C HIS A 5 3.65 -7.34 0.06
N ILE A 6 2.44 -7.42 0.60
CA ILE A 6 1.82 -8.71 0.89
C ILE A 6 0.69 -8.89 -0.12
N ASP A 7 0.85 -9.90 -0.98
CA ASP A 7 -0.14 -10.18 -2.03
C ASP A 7 -1.15 -11.20 -1.50
N TRP A 8 -2.26 -10.71 -0.98
CA TRP A 8 -3.34 -11.59 -0.55
C TRP A 8 -4.22 -11.94 -1.74
N TYR A 9 -4.71 -13.17 -1.77
CA TYR A 9 -5.69 -13.58 -2.75
C TYR A 9 -6.83 -14.28 -2.01
N ALA A 10 -8.00 -13.66 -2.02
CA ALA A 10 -9.14 -14.19 -1.27
C ALA A 10 -9.68 -15.47 -1.91
N THR A 11 -10.26 -16.34 -1.10
CA THR A 11 -10.95 -17.52 -1.62
C THR A 11 -12.32 -17.12 -2.13
N ILE A 12 -12.95 -18.04 -2.87
CA ILE A 12 -14.17 -17.74 -3.62
C ILE A 12 -15.25 -17.15 -2.74
N LEU A 13 -15.86 -16.07 -3.21
CA LEU A 13 -16.96 -15.34 -2.58
C LEU A 13 -16.58 -14.64 -1.28
N ARG A 14 -15.29 -14.58 -0.94
CA ARG A 14 -14.86 -13.95 0.31
C ARG A 14 -14.10 -12.64 0.07
N GLN A 15 -14.08 -12.17 -1.17
CA GLN A 15 -13.24 -11.04 -1.54
C GLN A 15 -13.56 -9.78 -0.74
N ASN A 16 -14.84 -9.48 -0.52
CA ASN A 16 -15.20 -8.26 0.19
C ASN A 16 -14.99 -8.39 1.69
N ALA A 17 -15.38 -9.53 2.26
CA ALA A 17 -15.20 -9.75 3.69
C ALA A 17 -13.73 -9.81 4.06
N PHE A 18 -12.92 -10.47 3.22
CA PHE A 18 -11.51 -10.58 3.52
C PHE A 18 -10.80 -9.24 3.32
N ALA A 19 -11.19 -8.45 2.30
CA ALA A 19 -10.64 -7.12 2.11
C ALA A 19 -10.88 -6.25 3.34
N ALA A 20 -12.05 -6.34 3.95
CA ALA A 20 -12.35 -5.59 5.16
C ALA A 20 -11.47 -6.03 6.33
N GLU A 21 -11.20 -7.34 6.43
CA GLU A 21 -10.31 -7.86 7.47
C GLU A 21 -8.88 -7.36 7.29
N VAL A 22 -8.38 -7.34 6.05
CA VAL A 22 -7.05 -6.82 5.78
C VAL A 22 -6.98 -5.33 6.11
N ALA A 23 -8.02 -4.59 5.73
CA ALA A 23 -8.06 -3.14 6.01
C ALA A 23 -8.09 -2.88 7.52
N TYR A 24 -8.64 -3.78 8.29
CA TYR A 24 -8.68 -3.64 9.75
C TYR A 24 -7.31 -3.88 10.38
N VAL A 25 -6.58 -4.89 9.90
CA VAL A 25 -5.32 -5.30 10.53
C VAL A 25 -4.14 -4.45 10.04
N ALA A 26 -4.25 -3.83 8.86
CA ALA A 26 -3.14 -3.09 8.28
C ALA A 26 -2.66 -1.91 9.14
N PRO A 27 -3.55 -1.08 9.73
CA PRO A 27 -3.08 0.03 10.56
C PRO A 27 -2.29 -0.40 11.78
N LEU A 28 -2.45 -1.63 12.23
CA LEU A 28 -1.75 -2.12 13.41
C LEU A 28 -0.25 -2.22 13.19
N ALA A 29 0.19 -2.17 11.92
CA ALA A 29 1.61 -2.13 11.61
C ALA A 29 2.30 -0.93 12.27
N LEU A 30 1.56 0.16 12.49
CA LEU A 30 2.12 1.34 13.13
C LEU A 30 2.59 1.06 14.56
N ARG A 31 2.02 0.08 15.20
CA ARG A 31 2.45 -0.32 16.55
C ARG A 31 3.80 -1.02 16.55
N TYR A 32 4.25 -1.44 15.38
CA TYR A 32 5.49 -2.21 15.23
C TYR A 32 6.56 -1.42 14.50
N GLY A 33 6.36 -0.11 14.37
CA GLY A 33 7.38 0.73 13.78
C GLY A 33 7.15 1.10 12.33
N ALA A 34 6.02 0.70 11.75
CA ALA A 34 5.69 1.15 10.41
C ALA A 34 5.46 2.65 10.43
N THR A 35 5.94 3.32 9.39
CA THR A 35 5.73 4.76 9.24
C THR A 35 4.53 5.07 8.35
N GLN A 36 4.08 4.08 7.60
CA GLN A 36 3.00 4.24 6.65
C GLN A 36 2.44 2.87 6.30
N TYR A 37 1.18 2.82 5.92
CA TYR A 37 0.56 1.60 5.43
C TYR A 37 -0.44 1.96 4.33
N ALA A 38 -0.80 0.95 3.52
CA ALA A 38 -1.85 1.12 2.51
C ALA A 38 -2.42 -0.26 2.18
N VAL A 39 -3.68 -0.29 1.82
CA VAL A 39 -4.33 -1.50 1.35
C VAL A 39 -5.04 -1.16 0.05
N HIS A 40 -4.78 -1.92 -0.99
CA HIS A 40 -5.39 -1.72 -2.29
C HIS A 40 -6.07 -3.00 -2.73
N GLN A 41 -7.25 -2.86 -3.33
CA GLN A 41 -7.95 -4.00 -3.90
C GLN A 41 -8.02 -3.79 -5.40
N SER A 42 -7.64 -4.81 -6.18
CA SER A 42 -7.63 -4.70 -7.62
C SER A 42 -9.06 -4.46 -8.14
N ARG A 43 -9.19 -3.51 -9.06
CA ARG A 43 -10.48 -3.28 -9.70
C ARG A 43 -10.83 -4.40 -10.68
N ASP A 44 -9.80 -4.92 -11.35
CA ASP A 44 -10.02 -5.93 -12.40
C ASP A 44 -10.15 -7.33 -11.84
N ASP A 45 -9.55 -7.58 -10.69
CA ASP A 45 -9.66 -8.88 -10.00
C ASP A 45 -9.88 -8.59 -8.52
N ARG A 46 -11.12 -8.55 -8.10
CA ARG A 46 -11.49 -8.16 -6.73
C ARG A 46 -10.95 -9.10 -5.67
N TYR A 47 -10.46 -10.27 -6.06
CA TYR A 47 -9.86 -11.21 -5.12
C TYR A 47 -8.43 -10.82 -4.75
N LYS A 48 -7.79 -9.96 -5.54
CA LYS A 48 -6.42 -9.52 -5.28
C LYS A 48 -6.43 -8.32 -4.35
N ILE A 49 -5.81 -8.48 -3.19
CA ILE A 49 -5.75 -7.43 -2.18
C ILE A 49 -4.29 -7.25 -1.81
N MET A 50 -3.76 -6.05 -2.03
CA MET A 50 -2.37 -5.73 -1.75
C MET A 50 -2.29 -4.97 -0.45
N GLN A 51 -1.55 -5.52 0.51
CA GLN A 51 -1.26 -4.82 1.75
C GLN A 51 0.18 -4.35 1.72
N MET A 52 0.40 -3.08 1.99
CA MET A 52 1.75 -2.51 2.02
C MET A 52 1.99 -1.85 3.36
N ALA A 53 3.23 -1.94 3.81
CA ALA A 53 3.64 -1.26 5.03
C ALA A 53 5.10 -0.85 4.90
N TRP A 54 5.41 0.36 5.33
CA TRP A 54 6.75 0.93 5.26
C TRP A 54 7.39 0.87 6.64
N PHE A 55 8.58 0.28 6.71
CA PHE A 55 9.32 0.14 7.97
C PHE A 55 10.74 0.67 7.82
N GLU A 56 11.30 1.17 8.91
CA GLU A 56 12.70 1.57 8.91
C GLU A 56 13.61 0.36 8.70
N SER A 57 13.25 -0.78 9.29
CA SER A 57 14.08 -1.97 9.19
C SER A 57 13.22 -3.18 8.85
N LYS A 58 13.84 -4.13 8.16
CA LYS A 58 13.19 -5.39 7.86
C LYS A 58 12.84 -6.17 9.12
N GLN A 59 13.60 -5.94 10.18
CA GLN A 59 13.37 -6.61 11.45
C GLN A 59 12.03 -6.18 12.06
N ASP A 60 11.69 -4.91 11.92
CA ASP A 60 10.39 -4.43 12.41
C ASP A 60 9.25 -5.07 11.64
N TRP A 61 9.45 -5.29 10.32
CA TRP A 61 8.47 -6.01 9.53
C TRP A 61 8.25 -7.41 10.08
N TYR A 62 9.31 -8.14 10.42
CA TYR A 62 9.15 -9.48 10.97
C TYR A 62 8.44 -9.44 12.32
N ARG A 63 8.71 -8.44 13.15
CA ARG A 63 8.02 -8.31 14.42
C ARG A 63 6.52 -8.12 14.23
N TYR A 64 6.13 -7.34 13.23
CA TYR A 64 4.72 -7.16 12.89
C TYR A 64 4.11 -8.47 12.40
N TRP A 65 4.78 -9.10 11.44
CA TRP A 65 4.26 -10.31 10.81
C TRP A 65 4.06 -11.45 11.81
N GLU A 66 4.99 -11.58 12.74
CA GLU A 66 4.94 -12.63 13.74
C GLU A 66 4.32 -12.19 15.05
N GLY A 67 3.85 -10.96 15.11
CA GLY A 67 3.23 -10.42 16.30
C GLY A 67 1.84 -11.00 16.51
N LEU A 68 1.28 -10.68 17.68
CA LEU A 68 0.02 -11.26 18.10
C LEU A 68 -1.11 -10.95 17.11
N GLU A 69 -1.20 -9.71 16.66
CA GLU A 69 -2.32 -9.29 15.82
C GLU A 69 -2.32 -10.00 14.48
N MET A 70 -1.16 -10.08 13.83
CA MET A 70 -1.08 -10.74 12.53
C MET A 70 -1.20 -12.25 12.63
N THR A 71 -0.70 -12.83 13.72
CA THR A 71 -0.86 -14.27 13.96
C THR A 71 -2.33 -14.61 14.17
N GLU A 72 -3.03 -13.82 14.97
CA GLU A 72 -4.46 -14.01 15.20
C GLU A 72 -5.25 -13.76 13.92
N PHE A 73 -4.85 -12.77 13.13
CA PHE A 73 -5.50 -12.50 11.86
C PHE A 73 -5.42 -13.71 10.94
N ARG A 74 -4.21 -14.27 10.79
CA ARG A 74 -4.04 -15.43 9.90
C ARG A 74 -4.81 -16.64 10.43
N ARG A 75 -4.82 -16.84 11.74
CA ARG A 75 -5.55 -17.98 12.32
C ARG A 75 -7.06 -17.82 12.13
N ARG A 76 -7.57 -16.63 12.40
CA ARG A 76 -9.00 -16.35 12.29
C ARG A 76 -9.49 -16.45 10.87
N ASN A 77 -8.65 -16.08 9.91
CA ASN A 77 -9.03 -16.06 8.50
C ASN A 77 -8.52 -17.26 7.71
N MET A 78 -8.08 -18.30 8.40
CA MET A 78 -7.62 -19.52 7.74
C MET A 78 -8.70 -20.04 6.79
N GLY A 79 -8.32 -20.29 5.54
CA GLY A 79 -9.28 -20.73 4.53
C GLY A 79 -9.93 -19.58 3.77
N HIS A 80 -9.77 -18.34 4.22
CA HIS A 80 -10.35 -17.19 3.54
C HIS A 80 -9.36 -16.58 2.54
N TYR A 81 -8.13 -17.02 2.54
CA TYR A 81 -7.10 -16.57 1.61
C TYR A 81 -6.33 -17.77 1.10
N GLN A 82 -5.73 -17.62 -0.06
CA GLN A 82 -4.96 -18.71 -0.67
C GLN A 82 -3.55 -18.74 -0.11
N ILE A 83 -2.99 -19.94 -0.05
CA ILE A 83 -1.61 -20.15 0.38
C ILE A 83 -0.84 -20.72 -0.79
N PRO A 84 0.48 -20.46 -0.83
CA PRO A 84 1.27 -19.74 0.15
C PRO A 84 1.02 -18.24 0.08
N ILE A 85 1.24 -17.57 1.22
CA ILE A 85 1.15 -16.11 1.26
C ILE A 85 2.42 -15.57 0.64
N ASN A 86 2.27 -14.71 -0.35
CA ASN A 86 3.41 -14.10 -1.03
C ASN A 86 3.67 -12.73 -0.43
N TYR A 87 4.82 -12.53 0.16
CA TYR A 87 5.22 -11.21 0.61
C TYR A 87 6.66 -10.96 0.19
N VAL A 88 6.94 -9.70 -0.16
CA VAL A 88 8.26 -9.32 -0.66
C VAL A 88 8.65 -8.01 0.00
N TRP A 89 9.87 -7.96 0.48
CA TRP A 89 10.44 -6.72 1.00
C TRP A 89 11.19 -6.02 -0.12
N TYR A 90 10.91 -4.73 -0.28
CA TYR A 90 11.59 -3.88 -1.26
C TYR A 90 12.34 -2.80 -0.52
N ASP A 91 13.61 -2.62 -0.86
CA ASP A 91 14.34 -1.44 -0.38
C ASP A 91 13.79 -0.21 -1.09
N GLU A 92 13.50 0.83 -0.33
CA GLU A 92 12.93 2.02 -0.93
C GLU A 92 14.07 2.89 -1.46
N LEU A 93 14.12 3.10 -2.76
CA LEU A 93 15.18 3.88 -3.40
C LEU A 93 14.83 5.36 -3.43
N VAL A 94 13.55 5.68 -3.64
CA VAL A 94 13.10 7.05 -3.67
C VAL A 94 11.60 7.08 -3.42
N ALA A 95 11.15 8.10 -2.73
CA ALA A 95 9.73 8.30 -2.48
C ALA A 95 9.48 9.80 -2.40
N GLY A 96 8.25 10.20 -2.67
CA GLY A 96 7.89 11.59 -2.57
C GLY A 96 6.39 11.76 -2.53
N ALA A 97 5.95 12.92 -2.10
CA ALA A 97 4.53 13.23 -2.03
C ALA A 97 4.38 14.74 -2.10
N LEU A 98 3.23 15.16 -2.60
CA LEU A 98 2.89 16.57 -2.58
C LEU A 98 2.41 16.93 -1.18
N GLY A 99 3.10 17.86 -0.54
CA GLY A 99 2.74 18.30 0.79
C GLY A 99 1.74 19.44 0.75
N PRO A 100 1.07 19.66 1.85
CA PRO A 100 0.07 20.74 1.89
C PRO A 100 0.67 22.13 1.75
N GLU A 101 1.92 22.30 2.13
CA GLU A 101 2.58 23.61 2.03
C GLU A 101 3.16 23.85 0.65
N VAL A 102 3.14 22.89 -0.22
CA VAL A 102 3.64 23.08 -1.55
C VAL A 102 2.63 23.87 -2.31
N PRO A 103 2.83 24.86 -2.56
CA PRO A 103 1.91 25.61 -3.29
C PRO A 103 2.55 26.28 -4.31
N THR A 104 2.62 25.83 -4.23
CA THR A 104 2.92 26.35 -4.68
C THR A 104 2.99 26.72 -5.69
N ALA A 105 2.64 26.42 -5.94
CA ALA A 105 2.53 26.79 -6.94
C ALA A 105 2.69 28.00 -7.20
N GLU A 106 2.47 28.53 -6.71
CA GLU A 106 2.60 29.69 -6.96
C GLU A 106 3.76 29.88 -7.34
N ALA A 107 4.17 29.26 -7.06
CA ALA A 107 5.32 29.54 -7.43
C ALA A 107 5.57 29.25 -8.82
N GLU A 108 5.27 28.92 -9.09
CA GLU A 108 5.46 28.76 -10.13
C GLU A 108 4.90 29.17 -11.11
N PRO A 109 5.14 29.64 -11.45
CA PRO A 109 4.66 30.01 -12.22
C PRO A 109 4.35 29.75 -13.29
N GLU A 110 4.73 29.34 -13.05
CA GLU A 110 4.48 29.11 -13.81
C GLU A 110 4.38 28.77 -14.77
N PRO A 111 4.63 28.50 -14.93
CA PRO A 111 4.54 28.10 -15.67
C PRO A 111 4.13 27.81 -16.49
N THR A 112 4.39 27.66 -16.53
CA THR A 112 3.92 27.45 -17.17
C THR A 112 3.67 27.18 -18.12
N PRO A 113 3.84 27.20 -18.48
CA PRO A 113 3.51 26.89 -19.25
C PRO A 113 3.28 26.47 -20.08
N ALA A 114 3.74 26.21 -20.16
CA ALA A 114 3.40 25.82 -20.72
C ALA A 114 3.17 25.45 -21.48
N PRO A 115 3.48 25.42 -21.71
CA PRO A 115 3.08 25.05 -22.28
C PRO A 115 2.56 24.65 -22.92
N SER A 116 2.97 24.56 -22.96
CA SER A 116 2.33 24.26 -23.38
C SER A 116 1.82 23.93 -24.08
N ALA A 117 2.17 23.92 -24.35
CA ALA A 117 1.56 23.64 -24.85
C ALA A 117 1.14 23.44 -25.57
N PRO A 118 1.39 23.56 -25.93
CA PRO A 118 0.78 23.38 -26.46
C PRO A 118 0.21 22.90 -27.04
N ALA A 119 0.60 22.75 -27.32
CA ALA A 119 -0.03 22.35 -27.66
C ALA A 119 -0.43 21.86 -28.25
N PRO A 120 -0.42 21.80 -28.65
CA PRO A 120 -0.99 21.35 -29.07
C PRO A 120 -1.56 21.06 -29.61
N PRO A 121 -1.34 21.10 -30.02
CA PRO A 121 -2.04 20.90 -30.37
C PRO A 121 -2.75 20.54 -30.69
N ALA A 122 -2.34 20.36 -30.91
CA ALA A 122 -3.05 20.01 -30.99
C ALA A 122 -3.64 19.56 -31.14
N ILE A 123 -3.32 19.38 -31.32
CA ILE A 123 -3.93 18.93 -31.20
C ILE A 123 -4.43 18.87 -31.17
N VAL A 124 -4.05 18.92 -31.49
CA VAL A 124 -4.52 18.96 -31.30
C VAL A 124 -4.95 18.90 -31.33
#